data_44b30ca3a375b201e60e0a9b4be409a2
#
_entry.id   44b30ca3a375b201e60e0a9b4be409a2
#
_cell.length_a   1.000
_cell.length_b   1.000
_cell.length_c   1.000
_cell.angle_alpha   90.00
_cell.angle_beta   90.00
_cell.angle_gamma   90.00
#
_symmetry.space_group_name_H-M   'P 1'
#
loop_
_entity.id
_entity.type
_entity.pdbx_description
1 polymer ?
#
loop_
_entity_poly.entity_id
_entity_poly.type
_entity_poly.pdbx_seq_one_letter_code
_entity_poly.pdbx_strand_id
1 'polypeptide(L)'
;MITLHTLASGSEGNCLLVSADDTHLLVDAGISARRIKQSLALLGLTPDDLSAILISHEHTDHTAGLATLLKHHPIPLYATGGTAFYLRPRLPQLDSCLHLVSPDSSFSVGPAQVTVFATSHDAGESVDYRVDCGDAAVGILTDTGFVPEPAAAALTGVDLLVLESNHDVEWLRSGPYPYSLKQRILGQRGHLSNEDAAAFARRMAECGTRCIVLAHLSRENNTPQRALAVMETALSGLDVAVEVAPRGELSACYGAEVALCRK
;
A
#
# COMPACT_ATOMS: atom_id res chain seq x y z
N MET A 1 -0.87 13.00 -15.34
CA MET A 1 0.34 12.64 -14.51
C MET A 1 -0.11 11.84 -13.31
N ILE A 2 0.62 10.79 -12.88
CA ILE A 2 0.28 10.01 -11.68
C ILE A 2 1.34 10.25 -10.59
N THR A 3 0.89 10.49 -9.36
CA THR A 3 1.76 10.71 -8.20
C THR A 3 1.27 9.93 -7.00
N LEU A 4 2.15 9.66 -6.05
CA LEU A 4 1.84 8.97 -4.81
C LEU A 4 2.44 9.71 -3.62
N HIS A 5 1.68 9.78 -2.53
CA HIS A 5 2.13 10.16 -1.21
C HIS A 5 1.77 9.08 -0.20
N THR A 6 2.67 8.77 0.73
CA THR A 6 2.30 7.99 1.91
C THR A 6 1.93 8.95 3.04
N LEU A 7 0.73 8.82 3.57
CA LEU A 7 0.27 9.61 4.72
C LEU A 7 0.71 8.94 6.03
N ALA A 8 0.87 7.63 5.98
CA ALA A 8 1.48 6.79 7.00
C ALA A 8 1.78 5.41 6.43
N SER A 9 2.79 4.73 7.00
CA SER A 9 3.14 3.36 6.60
C SER A 9 3.73 2.59 7.78
N GLY A 10 3.17 1.41 8.08
CA GLY A 10 3.63 0.48 9.11
C GLY A 10 2.50 -0.08 9.95
N SER A 11 2.83 -0.98 10.88
CA SER A 11 1.87 -1.72 11.72
C SER A 11 0.97 -0.85 12.63
N GLU A 12 1.18 0.46 12.69
CA GLU A 12 0.36 1.40 13.46
C GLU A 12 -0.65 2.15 12.58
N GLY A 13 -0.58 1.98 11.26
CA GLY A 13 -1.53 2.55 10.31
C GLY A 13 -0.93 2.79 8.94
N ASN A 14 -1.67 2.36 7.93
CA ASN A 14 -1.34 2.48 6.53
C ASN A 14 -2.37 3.39 5.84
N CYS A 15 -1.89 4.31 5.04
CA CYS A 15 -2.73 5.24 4.30
C CYS A 15 -1.89 5.85 3.17
N LEU A 16 -2.30 5.64 1.93
CA LEU A 16 -1.63 6.13 0.74
C LEU A 16 -2.58 7.02 -0.04
N LEU A 17 -2.06 8.04 -0.71
CA LEU A 17 -2.80 8.87 -1.66
C LEU A 17 -2.19 8.72 -3.04
N VAL A 18 -2.94 8.14 -3.96
CA VAL A 18 -2.61 8.11 -5.39
C VAL A 18 -3.40 9.19 -6.08
N SER A 19 -2.72 10.12 -6.75
CA SER A 19 -3.35 11.19 -7.50
C SER A 19 -3.08 11.03 -8.99
N ALA A 20 -4.14 10.97 -9.79
CA ALA A 20 -4.14 10.88 -11.23
C ALA A 20 -4.91 12.10 -11.78
N ASP A 21 -4.18 13.14 -12.16
CA ASP A 21 -4.73 14.46 -12.45
C ASP A 21 -5.61 14.97 -11.29
N ASP A 22 -6.88 15.30 -11.52
CA ASP A 22 -7.84 15.76 -10.48
C ASP A 22 -8.54 14.57 -9.76
N THR A 23 -8.09 13.34 -9.98
CA THR A 23 -8.65 12.14 -9.33
C THR A 23 -7.74 11.70 -8.20
N HIS A 24 -8.28 11.69 -6.98
CA HIS A 24 -7.55 11.37 -5.76
C HIS A 24 -8.09 10.08 -5.13
N LEU A 25 -7.28 9.03 -5.13
CA LEU A 25 -7.61 7.72 -4.55
C LEU A 25 -6.89 7.55 -3.22
N LEU A 26 -7.64 7.39 -2.14
CA LEU A 26 -7.06 7.00 -0.86
C LEU A 26 -7.00 5.48 -0.80
N VAL A 27 -5.80 4.92 -0.66
CA VAL A 27 -5.63 3.48 -0.46
C VAL A 27 -5.37 3.25 1.02
N ASP A 28 -6.31 2.56 1.64
CA ASP A 28 -6.46 2.39 3.07
C ASP A 28 -6.66 3.69 3.87
N ALA A 29 -7.20 3.54 5.07
CA ALA A 29 -7.46 4.61 6.01
C ALA A 29 -7.10 4.18 7.45
N GLY A 30 -5.91 3.61 7.58
CA GLY A 30 -5.44 2.99 8.83
C GLY A 30 -5.05 3.96 9.93
N ILE A 31 -5.01 5.25 9.63
CA ILE A 31 -4.77 6.33 10.61
C ILE A 31 -6.05 7.10 10.91
N SER A 32 -6.06 7.87 12.01
CA SER A 32 -7.26 8.63 12.37
C SER A 32 -7.70 9.60 11.27
N ALA A 33 -9.01 9.80 11.11
CA ALA A 33 -9.57 10.76 10.15
C ALA A 33 -9.01 12.18 10.33
N ARG A 34 -8.65 12.56 11.58
CA ARG A 34 -7.96 13.82 11.85
C ARG A 34 -6.59 13.90 11.16
N ARG A 35 -5.78 12.83 11.24
CA ARG A 35 -4.47 12.77 10.59
C ARG A 35 -4.62 12.77 9.07
N ILE A 36 -5.58 12.00 8.52
CA ILE A 36 -5.87 12.02 7.08
C ILE A 36 -6.18 13.45 6.63
N LYS A 37 -7.09 14.15 7.31
CA LYS A 37 -7.43 15.54 7.00
C LYS A 37 -6.23 16.48 7.07
N GLN A 38 -5.37 16.33 8.07
CA GLN A 38 -4.16 17.15 8.21
C GLN A 38 -3.18 16.90 7.06
N SER A 39 -2.96 15.66 6.67
CA SER A 39 -2.08 15.31 5.55
C SER A 39 -2.63 15.81 4.21
N LEU A 40 -3.94 15.65 3.97
CA LEU A 40 -4.60 16.20 2.78
C LEU A 40 -4.46 17.72 2.71
N ALA A 41 -4.66 18.42 3.84
CA ALA A 41 -4.53 19.89 3.90
C ALA A 41 -3.12 20.38 3.57
N LEU A 42 -2.06 19.63 3.91
CA LEU A 42 -0.68 19.94 3.51
C LEU A 42 -0.48 19.83 2.00
N LEU A 43 -1.32 19.06 1.33
CA LEU A 43 -1.33 18.91 -0.14
C LEU A 43 -2.33 19.85 -0.83
N GLY A 44 -2.99 20.74 -0.06
CA GLY A 44 -4.02 21.63 -0.58
C GLY A 44 -5.37 20.97 -0.83
N LEU A 45 -5.58 19.75 -0.29
CA LEU A 45 -6.77 18.94 -0.48
C LEU A 45 -7.61 18.85 0.79
N THR A 46 -8.85 18.47 0.61
CA THR A 46 -9.80 18.11 1.67
C THR A 46 -10.33 16.69 1.46
N PRO A 47 -10.99 16.07 2.43
CA PRO A 47 -11.64 14.77 2.19
C PRO A 47 -12.72 14.79 1.08
N ASP A 48 -13.29 15.95 0.79
CA ASP A 48 -14.32 16.09 -0.27
C ASP A 48 -13.70 16.07 -1.68
N ASP A 49 -12.38 16.21 -1.80
CA ASP A 49 -11.64 16.07 -3.05
C ASP A 49 -11.28 14.60 -3.35
N LEU A 50 -11.50 13.69 -2.39
CA LEU A 50 -11.26 12.27 -2.60
C LEU A 50 -12.32 11.66 -3.52
N SER A 51 -11.89 11.11 -4.64
CA SER A 51 -12.76 10.45 -5.62
C SER A 51 -13.20 9.06 -5.18
N ALA A 52 -12.35 8.35 -4.43
CA ALA A 52 -12.64 7.03 -3.86
C ALA A 52 -11.70 6.68 -2.70
N ILE A 53 -12.15 5.72 -1.88
CA ILE A 53 -11.31 4.99 -0.93
C ILE A 53 -11.24 3.53 -1.38
N LEU A 54 -10.04 2.99 -1.52
CA LEU A 54 -9.78 1.60 -1.84
C LEU A 54 -9.29 0.90 -0.59
N ILE A 55 -9.95 -0.17 -0.15
CA ILE A 55 -9.57 -0.90 1.07
C ILE A 55 -8.97 -2.25 0.70
N SER A 56 -7.73 -2.46 1.13
CA SER A 56 -7.01 -3.71 0.93
C SER A 56 -7.62 -4.85 1.74
N HIS A 57 -7.85 -4.62 3.03
CA HIS A 57 -8.48 -5.59 3.94
C HIS A 57 -8.97 -4.93 5.24
N GLU A 58 -9.62 -5.70 6.13
CA GLU A 58 -10.36 -5.18 7.28
C GLU A 58 -9.55 -4.90 8.55
N HIS A 59 -8.26 -5.15 8.60
CA HIS A 59 -7.45 -4.92 9.80
C HIS A 59 -7.48 -3.46 10.24
N THR A 60 -7.30 -3.24 11.53
CA THR A 60 -7.47 -1.92 12.13
C THR A 60 -6.45 -0.91 11.61
N ASP A 61 -5.23 -1.33 11.36
CA ASP A 61 -4.17 -0.50 10.79
C ASP A 61 -4.37 -0.15 9.30
N HIS A 62 -5.46 -0.64 8.69
CA HIS A 62 -5.93 -0.25 7.35
C HIS A 62 -7.28 0.48 7.37
N THR A 63 -8.00 0.46 8.50
CA THR A 63 -9.40 0.91 8.54
C THR A 63 -9.76 1.84 9.70
N ALA A 64 -8.84 2.14 10.63
CA ALA A 64 -9.13 2.89 11.87
C ALA A 64 -9.81 4.25 11.67
N GLY A 65 -9.52 4.94 10.56
CA GLY A 65 -10.10 6.26 10.24
C GLY A 65 -11.44 6.21 9.55
N LEU A 66 -11.84 5.08 8.95
CA LEU A 66 -13.00 4.97 8.05
C LEU A 66 -14.31 5.43 8.70
N ALA A 67 -14.62 4.95 9.90
CA ALA A 67 -15.89 5.25 10.55
C ALA A 67 -16.11 6.76 10.69
N THR A 68 -15.07 7.47 11.11
CA THR A 68 -15.14 8.93 11.29
C THR A 68 -15.13 9.66 9.94
N LEU A 69 -14.33 9.18 8.98
CA LEU A 69 -14.23 9.82 7.67
C LEU A 69 -15.55 9.72 6.92
N LEU A 70 -16.10 8.51 6.76
CA LEU A 70 -17.35 8.25 6.03
C LEU A 70 -18.60 8.84 6.71
N LYS A 71 -18.56 9.05 8.05
CA LYS A 71 -19.65 9.73 8.75
C LYS A 71 -19.85 11.19 8.28
N HIS A 72 -18.77 11.84 7.88
CA HIS A 72 -18.76 13.25 7.52
C HIS A 72 -18.60 13.51 6.03
N HIS A 73 -18.06 12.55 5.30
CA HIS A 73 -17.76 12.65 3.87
C HIS A 73 -18.24 11.37 3.18
N PRO A 74 -19.28 11.43 2.33
CA PRO A 74 -19.84 10.26 1.63
C PRO A 74 -18.98 9.88 0.42
N ILE A 75 -17.77 9.37 0.69
CA ILE A 75 -16.80 9.02 -0.34
C ILE A 75 -17.09 7.58 -0.83
N PRO A 76 -17.13 7.30 -2.15
CA PRO A 76 -17.21 5.95 -2.69
C PRO A 76 -16.11 5.05 -2.09
N LEU A 77 -16.47 3.88 -1.59
CA LEU A 77 -15.54 2.93 -0.97
C LEU A 77 -15.56 1.62 -1.75
N TYR A 78 -14.41 1.18 -2.15
CA TYR A 78 -14.21 -0.09 -2.87
C TYR A 78 -13.54 -1.09 -1.94
N ALA A 79 -14.16 -2.27 -1.81
CA ALA A 79 -13.63 -3.37 -0.98
C ALA A 79 -14.15 -4.72 -1.49
N THR A 80 -13.46 -5.80 -1.14
CA THR A 80 -13.94 -7.16 -1.44
C THR A 80 -15.13 -7.55 -0.57
N GLY A 81 -15.84 -8.59 -0.97
CA GLY A 81 -16.96 -9.14 -0.19
C GLY A 81 -16.54 -9.63 1.18
N GLY A 82 -15.37 -10.28 1.28
CA GLY A 82 -14.79 -10.72 2.55
C GLY A 82 -14.45 -9.56 3.48
N THR A 83 -13.75 -8.55 2.97
CA THR A 83 -13.44 -7.33 3.72
C THR A 83 -14.72 -6.61 4.18
N ALA A 84 -15.70 -6.43 3.29
CA ALA A 84 -16.97 -5.78 3.61
C ALA A 84 -17.76 -6.53 4.70
N PHE A 85 -17.72 -7.86 4.72
CA PHE A 85 -18.37 -8.68 5.75
C PHE A 85 -17.86 -8.31 7.15
N TYR A 86 -16.56 -8.13 7.33
CA TYR A 86 -15.96 -7.75 8.62
C TYR A 86 -16.10 -6.26 8.96
N LEU A 87 -16.26 -5.41 7.94
CA LEU A 87 -16.44 -3.95 8.15
C LEU A 87 -17.89 -3.58 8.53
N ARG A 88 -18.91 -4.26 8.00
CA ARG A 88 -20.33 -3.92 8.24
C ARG A 88 -20.72 -3.74 9.71
N PRO A 89 -20.31 -4.61 10.65
CA PRO A 89 -20.67 -4.41 12.06
C PRO A 89 -20.08 -3.14 12.67
N ARG A 90 -19.00 -2.60 12.08
CA ARG A 90 -18.26 -1.43 12.60
C ARG A 90 -18.59 -0.14 11.85
N LEU A 91 -19.19 -0.24 10.67
CA LEU A 91 -19.46 0.87 9.75
C LEU A 91 -20.94 0.87 9.32
N PRO A 92 -21.88 1.43 10.13
CA PRO A 92 -23.31 1.42 9.80
C PRO A 92 -23.65 2.09 8.46
N GLN A 93 -22.83 3.05 8.00
CA GLN A 93 -22.99 3.75 6.73
C GLN A 93 -22.35 3.03 5.54
N LEU A 94 -21.69 1.89 5.73
CA LEU A 94 -20.89 1.22 4.69
C LEU A 94 -21.69 0.97 3.41
N ASP A 95 -22.87 0.37 3.55
CA ASP A 95 -23.69 -0.04 2.39
C ASP A 95 -24.18 1.14 1.54
N SER A 96 -24.10 2.38 2.03
CA SER A 96 -24.49 3.57 1.28
C SER A 96 -23.37 4.09 0.34
N CYS A 97 -22.13 3.65 0.53
CA CYS A 97 -20.98 4.08 -0.25
C CYS A 97 -20.15 2.91 -0.81
N LEU A 98 -20.51 1.65 -0.47
CA LEU A 98 -19.75 0.47 -0.83
C LEU A 98 -19.95 0.07 -2.30
N HIS A 99 -18.83 -0.12 -2.98
CA HIS A 99 -18.72 -0.77 -4.28
C HIS A 99 -17.93 -2.07 -4.09
N LEU A 100 -18.58 -3.21 -4.33
CA LEU A 100 -17.91 -4.49 -4.21
C LEU A 100 -17.00 -4.74 -5.41
N VAL A 101 -15.77 -5.16 -5.11
CA VAL A 101 -14.79 -5.60 -6.10
C VAL A 101 -14.37 -7.04 -5.81
N SER A 102 -13.76 -7.68 -6.80
CA SER A 102 -13.22 -9.03 -6.67
C SER A 102 -11.76 -9.05 -7.08
N PRO A 103 -10.94 -9.96 -6.54
CA PRO A 103 -9.63 -10.23 -7.14
C PRO A 103 -9.75 -10.49 -8.64
N ASP A 104 -8.73 -10.12 -9.41
CA ASP A 104 -8.64 -10.22 -10.86
C ASP A 104 -9.71 -9.40 -11.64
N SER A 105 -10.39 -8.47 -10.96
CA SER A 105 -11.28 -7.49 -11.60
C SER A 105 -10.58 -6.14 -11.81
N SER A 106 -11.20 -5.30 -12.63
CA SER A 106 -10.78 -3.92 -12.81
C SER A 106 -11.98 -2.99 -12.94
N PHE A 107 -11.80 -1.73 -12.54
CA PHE A 107 -12.81 -0.67 -12.61
C PHE A 107 -12.15 0.68 -12.81
N SER A 108 -12.93 1.69 -13.20
CA SER A 108 -12.43 3.05 -13.42
C SER A 108 -12.96 4.01 -12.36
N VAL A 109 -12.12 4.94 -11.94
CA VAL A 109 -12.48 6.12 -11.14
C VAL A 109 -11.91 7.34 -11.87
N GLY A 110 -12.78 8.13 -12.48
CA GLY A 110 -12.32 9.19 -13.39
C GLY A 110 -11.42 8.63 -14.50
N PRO A 111 -10.25 9.22 -14.74
CA PRO A 111 -9.27 8.74 -15.72
C PRO A 111 -8.41 7.56 -15.22
N ALA A 112 -8.48 7.24 -13.94
CA ALA A 112 -7.70 6.15 -13.36
C ALA A 112 -8.38 4.80 -13.60
N GLN A 113 -7.63 3.84 -14.14
CA GLN A 113 -8.00 2.43 -14.23
C GLN A 113 -7.38 1.68 -13.05
N VAL A 114 -8.20 1.04 -12.24
CA VAL A 114 -7.77 0.27 -11.06
C VAL A 114 -7.91 -1.21 -11.34
N THR A 115 -6.82 -1.95 -11.21
CA THR A 115 -6.80 -3.42 -11.27
C THR A 115 -6.62 -3.96 -9.85
N VAL A 116 -7.47 -4.92 -9.48
CA VAL A 116 -7.49 -5.56 -8.16
C VAL A 116 -6.83 -6.92 -8.25
N PHE A 117 -5.92 -7.24 -7.35
CA PHE A 117 -5.30 -8.57 -7.29
C PHE A 117 -5.23 -9.08 -5.84
N ALA A 118 -5.31 -10.39 -5.66
CA ALA A 118 -5.24 -11.02 -4.34
C ALA A 118 -3.85 -10.92 -3.73
N THR A 119 -3.78 -10.69 -2.43
CA THR A 119 -2.58 -10.86 -1.60
C THR A 119 -2.72 -12.11 -0.71
N SER A 120 -1.61 -12.59 -0.16
CA SER A 120 -1.61 -13.74 0.75
C SER A 120 -1.49 -13.28 2.19
N HIS A 121 -2.63 -12.93 2.79
CA HIS A 121 -2.67 -12.41 4.16
C HIS A 121 -3.75 -13.08 5.01
N ASP A 122 -3.66 -12.96 6.33
CA ASP A 122 -4.60 -13.56 7.28
C ASP A 122 -5.83 -12.66 7.53
N ALA A 123 -6.49 -12.28 6.46
CA ALA A 123 -7.69 -11.46 6.41
C ALA A 123 -8.84 -12.20 5.70
N GLY A 124 -10.01 -11.59 5.66
CA GLY A 124 -11.23 -12.18 5.08
C GLY A 124 -11.10 -12.42 3.57
N GLU A 125 -10.60 -11.45 2.84
CA GLU A 125 -10.32 -11.53 1.39
C GLU A 125 -9.41 -10.35 1.02
N SER A 126 -8.11 -10.50 1.31
CA SER A 126 -7.13 -9.43 1.10
C SER A 126 -6.79 -9.24 -0.36
N VAL A 127 -6.71 -7.98 -0.77
CA VAL A 127 -6.34 -7.55 -2.12
C VAL A 127 -5.40 -6.36 -2.03
N ASP A 128 -4.74 -6.08 -3.15
CA ASP A 128 -4.06 -4.82 -3.36
C ASP A 128 -4.28 -4.34 -4.80
N TYR A 129 -3.67 -3.23 -5.20
CA TYR A 129 -4.11 -2.45 -6.33
C TYR A 129 -2.97 -2.06 -7.26
N ARG A 130 -3.26 -2.09 -8.56
CA ARG A 130 -2.54 -1.34 -9.57
C ARG A 130 -3.43 -0.22 -10.07
N VAL A 131 -2.88 0.99 -10.19
CA VAL A 131 -3.56 2.17 -10.70
C VAL A 131 -2.84 2.68 -11.93
N ASP A 132 -3.51 2.65 -13.08
CA ASP A 132 -3.01 3.16 -14.35
C ASP A 132 -3.68 4.50 -14.69
N CYS A 133 -2.92 5.48 -15.19
CA CYS A 133 -3.44 6.72 -15.74
C CYS A 133 -2.57 7.20 -16.91
N GLY A 134 -3.13 7.19 -18.11
CA GLY A 134 -2.36 7.39 -19.34
C GLY A 134 -1.30 6.32 -19.51
N ASP A 135 -0.05 6.74 -19.70
CA ASP A 135 1.08 5.83 -19.88
C ASP A 135 1.81 5.50 -18.58
N ALA A 136 1.33 5.98 -17.42
CA ALA A 136 1.97 5.78 -16.14
C ALA A 136 1.14 4.88 -15.21
N ALA A 137 1.83 4.04 -14.43
CA ALA A 137 1.22 3.09 -13.53
C ALA A 137 1.90 3.06 -12.15
N VAL A 138 1.09 2.97 -11.11
CA VAL A 138 1.49 2.75 -9.72
C VAL A 138 0.99 1.38 -9.27
N GLY A 139 1.89 0.57 -8.73
CA GLY A 139 1.55 -0.69 -8.06
C GLY A 139 1.69 -0.56 -6.55
N ILE A 140 0.82 -1.21 -5.81
CA ILE A 140 0.87 -1.30 -4.35
C ILE A 140 0.84 -2.78 -4.00
N LEU A 141 1.72 -3.22 -3.12
CA LEU A 141 1.76 -4.58 -2.59
C LEU A 141 2.22 -4.54 -1.14
N THR A 142 1.27 -4.63 -0.25
CA THR A 142 1.48 -4.70 1.21
C THR A 142 0.76 -5.90 1.79
N ASP A 143 1.11 -6.26 3.01
CA ASP A 143 0.45 -7.33 3.75
C ASP A 143 0.30 -8.63 2.94
N THR A 144 1.45 -9.22 2.63
CA THR A 144 1.50 -10.49 1.93
C THR A 144 2.67 -11.35 2.43
N GLY A 145 2.41 -12.62 2.77
CA GLY A 145 3.45 -13.55 3.21
C GLY A 145 4.33 -14.07 2.07
N PHE A 146 3.85 -13.98 0.84
CA PHE A 146 4.59 -14.20 -0.39
C PHE A 146 3.87 -13.49 -1.55
N VAL A 147 4.55 -13.27 -2.66
CA VAL A 147 3.94 -12.63 -3.83
C VAL A 147 3.22 -13.68 -4.70
N PRO A 148 1.88 -13.70 -4.75
CA PRO A 148 1.14 -14.58 -5.66
C PRO A 148 1.45 -14.25 -7.12
N GLU A 149 1.46 -15.26 -8.00
CA GLU A 149 1.76 -15.03 -9.43
C GLU A 149 0.78 -14.05 -10.12
N PRO A 150 -0.54 -14.06 -9.83
CA PRO A 150 -1.44 -13.02 -10.36
C PRO A 150 -1.03 -11.61 -9.93
N ALA A 151 -0.61 -11.42 -8.67
CA ALA A 151 -0.11 -10.14 -8.17
C ALA A 151 1.18 -9.71 -8.90
N ALA A 152 2.12 -10.64 -9.08
CA ALA A 152 3.34 -10.38 -9.83
C ALA A 152 3.06 -9.99 -11.28
N ALA A 153 2.12 -10.67 -11.94
CA ALA A 153 1.70 -10.37 -13.31
C ALA A 153 1.03 -8.98 -13.39
N ALA A 154 0.13 -8.64 -12.46
CA ALA A 154 -0.53 -7.34 -12.40
C ALA A 154 0.47 -6.19 -12.19
N LEU A 155 1.53 -6.42 -11.40
CA LEU A 155 2.53 -5.41 -11.08
C LEU A 155 3.65 -5.28 -12.11
N THR A 156 3.71 -6.18 -13.09
CA THR A 156 4.72 -6.09 -14.16
C THR A 156 4.55 -4.81 -14.99
N GLY A 157 5.63 -4.05 -15.13
CA GLY A 157 5.65 -2.82 -15.93
C GLY A 157 5.04 -1.59 -15.24
N VAL A 158 4.83 -1.60 -13.92
CA VAL A 158 4.50 -0.37 -13.19
C VAL A 158 5.73 0.53 -13.09
N ASP A 159 5.55 1.84 -13.20
CA ASP A 159 6.64 2.82 -13.07
C ASP A 159 7.07 2.99 -11.60
N LEU A 160 6.11 3.02 -10.70
CA LEU A 160 6.28 3.16 -9.27
C LEU A 160 5.65 1.98 -8.54
N LEU A 161 6.41 1.36 -7.64
CA LEU A 161 5.96 0.24 -6.81
C LEU A 161 6.08 0.59 -5.34
N VAL A 162 4.97 0.59 -4.61
CA VAL A 162 4.95 0.52 -3.15
C VAL A 162 5.04 -0.94 -2.77
N LEU A 163 6.06 -1.32 -2.03
CA LEU A 163 6.36 -2.72 -1.73
C LEU A 163 6.59 -2.92 -0.23
N GLU A 164 5.88 -3.88 0.34
CA GLU A 164 6.16 -4.31 1.70
C GLU A 164 7.62 -4.76 1.84
N SER A 165 8.27 -4.30 2.91
CA SER A 165 9.56 -4.79 3.38
C SER A 165 9.50 -4.84 4.91
N ASN A 166 8.79 -5.88 5.43
CA ASN A 166 8.32 -5.85 6.80
C ASN A 166 9.43 -6.10 7.80
N HIS A 167 10.21 -7.16 7.64
CA HIS A 167 11.14 -7.60 8.67
C HIS A 167 12.46 -8.15 8.13
N ASP A 168 13.49 -8.02 8.95
CA ASP A 168 14.73 -8.78 8.85
C ASP A 168 14.50 -10.14 9.52
N VAL A 169 14.76 -11.22 8.80
CA VAL A 169 14.44 -12.60 9.23
C VAL A 169 15.20 -12.98 10.50
N GLU A 170 16.50 -12.67 10.57
CA GLU A 170 17.33 -13.04 11.73
C GLU A 170 16.97 -12.20 12.96
N TRP A 171 16.65 -10.94 12.76
CA TRP A 171 16.21 -10.08 13.85
C TRP A 171 14.85 -10.51 14.39
N LEU A 172 13.90 -10.85 13.52
CA LEU A 172 12.62 -11.40 13.94
C LEU A 172 12.80 -12.71 14.71
N ARG A 173 13.65 -13.64 14.22
CA ARG A 173 13.90 -14.93 14.87
C ARG A 173 14.52 -14.79 16.26
N SER A 174 15.49 -13.90 16.41
CA SER A 174 16.20 -13.65 17.67
C SER A 174 15.49 -12.68 18.60
N GLY A 175 14.54 -11.88 18.08
CA GLY A 175 13.85 -10.81 18.79
C GLY A 175 12.90 -11.29 19.91
N PRO A 176 12.27 -10.35 20.63
CA PRO A 176 11.49 -10.66 21.84
C PRO A 176 10.07 -11.19 21.56
N TYR A 177 9.62 -11.25 20.33
CA TYR A 177 8.26 -11.69 20.02
C TYR A 177 8.00 -13.15 20.45
N PRO A 178 6.79 -13.49 20.92
CA PRO A 178 6.40 -14.87 21.18
C PRO A 178 6.57 -15.76 19.94
N TYR A 179 6.90 -17.01 20.15
CA TYR A 179 7.14 -17.97 19.06
C TYR A 179 5.97 -18.04 18.07
N SER A 180 4.73 -18.07 18.57
CA SER A 180 3.52 -18.11 17.73
C SER A 180 3.40 -16.89 16.81
N LEU A 181 3.75 -15.69 17.30
CA LEU A 181 3.72 -14.47 16.50
C LEU A 181 4.83 -14.49 15.44
N LYS A 182 6.03 -14.96 15.78
CA LYS A 182 7.12 -15.15 14.81
C LYS A 182 6.70 -16.10 13.68
N GLN A 183 6.07 -17.23 14.02
CA GLN A 183 5.58 -18.19 13.01
C GLN A 183 4.48 -17.60 12.13
N ARG A 184 3.60 -16.77 12.69
CA ARG A 184 2.57 -16.06 11.94
C ARG A 184 3.21 -15.09 10.94
N ILE A 185 4.17 -14.26 11.38
CA ILE A 185 4.84 -13.27 10.53
C ILE A 185 5.63 -13.96 9.40
N LEU A 186 6.38 -15.03 9.73
CA LEU A 186 7.17 -15.80 8.75
C LEU A 186 6.34 -16.74 7.88
N GLY A 187 5.05 -16.87 8.15
CA GLY A 187 4.17 -17.81 7.44
C GLY A 187 3.73 -17.26 6.09
N GLN A 188 3.17 -18.15 5.25
CA GLN A 188 2.67 -17.78 3.92
C GLN A 188 1.55 -16.72 3.94
N ARG A 189 0.88 -16.52 5.05
CA ARG A 189 -0.15 -15.49 5.25
C ARG A 189 0.31 -14.39 6.20
N GLY A 190 1.61 -14.25 6.39
CA GLY A 190 2.24 -13.24 7.20
C GLY A 190 2.65 -12.01 6.38
N HIS A 191 3.95 -11.72 6.39
CA HIS A 191 4.52 -10.53 5.75
C HIS A 191 5.82 -10.84 5.00
N LEU A 192 6.14 -10.07 3.97
CA LEU A 192 7.40 -10.19 3.22
C LEU A 192 8.61 -9.83 4.11
N SER A 193 9.63 -10.67 4.06
CA SER A 193 10.96 -10.31 4.56
C SER A 193 11.62 -9.27 3.67
N ASN A 194 12.69 -8.63 4.17
CA ASN A 194 13.52 -7.74 3.36
C ASN A 194 14.10 -8.46 2.14
N GLU A 195 14.48 -9.72 2.31
CA GLU A 195 15.09 -10.55 1.27
C GLU A 195 14.07 -10.92 0.18
N ASP A 196 12.87 -11.34 0.55
CA ASP A 196 11.80 -11.68 -0.40
C ASP A 196 11.32 -10.43 -1.15
N ALA A 197 11.18 -9.31 -0.43
CA ALA A 197 10.87 -8.01 -1.03
C ALA A 197 11.94 -7.59 -2.05
N ALA A 198 13.21 -7.74 -1.71
CA ALA A 198 14.32 -7.38 -2.59
C ALA A 198 14.40 -8.27 -3.83
N ALA A 199 14.13 -9.56 -3.70
CA ALA A 199 14.07 -10.48 -4.84
C ALA A 199 12.93 -10.09 -5.81
N PHE A 200 11.76 -9.75 -5.28
CA PHE A 200 10.63 -9.27 -6.08
C PHE A 200 10.90 -7.89 -6.70
N ALA A 201 11.46 -6.96 -5.93
CA ALA A 201 11.85 -5.63 -6.40
C ALA A 201 12.79 -5.70 -7.61
N ARG A 202 13.80 -6.61 -7.57
CA ARG A 202 14.71 -6.84 -8.70
C ARG A 202 13.96 -7.28 -9.95
N ARG A 203 13.04 -8.25 -9.82
CA ARG A 203 12.20 -8.71 -10.92
C ARG A 203 11.40 -7.56 -11.54
N MET A 204 10.80 -6.69 -10.71
CA MET A 204 10.02 -5.54 -11.20
C MET A 204 10.89 -4.47 -11.85
N ALA A 205 12.07 -4.18 -11.29
CA ALA A 205 13.02 -3.25 -11.88
C ALA A 205 13.52 -3.73 -13.26
N GLU A 206 13.79 -5.03 -13.42
CA GLU A 206 14.11 -5.65 -14.70
C GLU A 206 12.96 -5.57 -15.72
N CYS A 207 11.71 -5.45 -15.23
CA CYS A 207 10.51 -5.26 -16.07
C CYS A 207 10.13 -3.77 -16.29
N GLY A 208 10.95 -2.81 -15.83
CA GLY A 208 10.78 -1.40 -16.14
C GLY A 208 10.38 -0.50 -14.96
N THR A 209 10.16 -1.03 -13.76
CA THR A 209 9.91 -0.21 -12.57
C THR A 209 11.11 0.67 -12.27
N ARG A 210 10.87 1.97 -12.08
CA ARG A 210 11.92 2.97 -11.88
C ARG A 210 11.97 3.57 -10.49
N CYS A 211 10.90 3.43 -9.72
CA CYS A 211 10.83 3.89 -8.33
C CYS A 211 10.20 2.82 -7.45
N ILE A 212 10.87 2.48 -6.36
CA ILE A 212 10.37 1.53 -5.36
C ILE A 212 10.32 2.24 -4.02
N VAL A 213 9.13 2.23 -3.40
CA VAL A 213 8.90 2.78 -2.07
C VAL A 213 8.69 1.63 -1.10
N LEU A 214 9.66 1.39 -0.23
CA LEU A 214 9.56 0.37 0.81
C LEU A 214 8.56 0.80 1.87
N ALA A 215 7.56 -0.03 2.10
CA ALA A 215 6.44 0.27 2.98
C ALA A 215 6.24 -0.82 4.04
N HIS A 216 5.35 -0.57 4.99
CA HIS A 216 4.91 -1.52 6.01
C HIS A 216 6.06 -2.14 6.83
N LEU A 217 7.10 -1.34 7.14
CA LEU A 217 8.24 -1.81 7.95
C LEU A 217 7.82 -2.05 9.40
N SER A 218 8.14 -3.23 9.92
CA SER A 218 7.96 -3.56 11.34
C SER A 218 8.75 -2.60 12.22
N ARG A 219 8.12 -2.14 13.30
CA ARG A 219 8.77 -1.27 14.28
C ARG A 219 9.86 -1.99 15.06
N GLU A 220 9.62 -3.25 15.40
CA GLU A 220 10.46 -4.03 16.31
C GLU A 220 11.48 -4.92 15.58
N ASN A 221 11.21 -5.26 14.31
CA ASN A 221 12.00 -6.26 13.59
C ASN A 221 12.62 -5.72 12.30
N ASN A 222 12.62 -4.39 12.12
CA ASN A 222 13.23 -3.74 10.96
C ASN A 222 13.67 -2.30 11.25
N THR A 223 14.52 -1.78 10.39
CA THR A 223 14.82 -0.34 10.29
C THR A 223 14.91 0.06 8.82
N PRO A 224 14.70 1.36 8.50
CA PRO A 224 14.93 1.89 7.15
C PRO A 224 16.30 1.51 6.59
N GLN A 225 17.35 1.60 7.41
CA GLN A 225 18.73 1.29 7.00
C GLN A 225 18.92 -0.18 6.62
N ARG A 226 18.30 -1.11 7.38
CA ARG A 226 18.37 -2.55 7.07
C ARG A 226 17.63 -2.88 5.77
N ALA A 227 16.40 -2.38 5.63
CA ALA A 227 15.63 -2.59 4.43
C ALA A 227 16.34 -2.03 3.19
N LEU A 228 16.87 -0.80 3.27
CA LEU A 228 17.65 -0.18 2.19
C LEU A 228 18.90 -0.98 1.82
N ALA A 229 19.68 -1.44 2.80
CA ALA A 229 20.93 -2.16 2.53
C ALA A 229 20.70 -3.47 1.76
N VAL A 230 19.63 -4.21 2.09
CA VAL A 230 19.24 -5.44 1.36
C VAL A 230 18.79 -5.08 -0.05
N MET A 231 17.97 -4.05 -0.18
CA MET A 231 17.42 -3.58 -1.44
C MET A 231 18.51 -3.08 -2.40
N GLU A 232 19.42 -2.22 -1.92
CA GLU A 232 20.54 -1.68 -2.70
C GLU A 232 21.45 -2.79 -3.23
N THR A 233 21.69 -3.82 -2.41
CA THR A 233 22.46 -4.99 -2.82
C THR A 233 21.77 -5.74 -3.97
N ALA A 234 20.47 -5.99 -3.82
CA ALA A 234 19.69 -6.73 -4.82
C ALA A 234 19.54 -5.95 -6.14
N LEU A 235 19.41 -4.64 -6.08
CA LEU A 235 19.19 -3.76 -7.23
C LEU A 235 20.49 -3.22 -7.84
N SER A 236 21.65 -3.67 -7.37
CA SER A 236 22.93 -3.24 -7.89
C SER A 236 23.01 -3.41 -9.41
N GLY A 237 23.39 -2.36 -10.12
CA GLY A 237 23.51 -2.31 -11.58
C GLY A 237 22.19 -1.99 -12.31
N LEU A 238 21.09 -1.77 -11.62
CA LEU A 238 19.82 -1.31 -12.19
C LEU A 238 19.61 0.18 -11.89
N ASP A 239 19.00 0.90 -12.85
CA ASP A 239 18.65 2.32 -12.71
C ASP A 239 17.25 2.43 -12.10
N VAL A 240 17.18 2.28 -10.78
CA VAL A 240 15.94 2.35 -10.00
C VAL A 240 16.16 3.12 -8.71
N ALA A 241 15.28 4.07 -8.43
CA ALA A 241 15.27 4.82 -7.17
C ALA A 241 14.59 3.99 -6.07
N VAL A 242 15.18 3.98 -4.87
CA VAL A 242 14.60 3.32 -3.71
C VAL A 242 14.42 4.34 -2.59
N GLU A 243 13.23 4.39 -2.03
CA GLU A 243 12.86 5.24 -0.90
C GLU A 243 12.22 4.38 0.19
N VAL A 244 12.18 4.89 1.41
CA VAL A 244 11.43 4.26 2.51
C VAL A 244 10.30 5.17 2.91
N ALA A 245 9.08 4.66 2.94
CA ALA A 245 7.90 5.38 3.39
C ALA A 245 8.07 5.80 4.86
N PRO A 246 7.87 7.08 5.20
CA PRO A 246 7.91 7.54 6.58
C PRO A 246 6.74 6.94 7.36
N ARG A 247 7.00 6.59 8.61
CA ARG A 247 6.04 5.84 9.43
C ARG A 247 4.83 6.66 9.83
N GLY A 248 5.04 7.88 10.24
CA GLY A 248 4.01 8.73 10.84
C GLY A 248 3.91 10.14 10.26
N GLU A 249 4.50 10.39 9.13
CA GLU A 249 4.57 11.70 8.48
C GLU A 249 4.14 11.58 7.03
N LEU A 250 3.67 12.70 6.47
CA LEU A 250 3.44 12.80 5.04
C LEU A 250 4.78 12.67 4.31
N SER A 251 4.86 11.78 3.33
CA SER A 251 6.06 11.62 2.50
C SER A 251 6.27 12.80 1.55
N ALA A 252 7.45 12.86 0.96
CA ALA A 252 7.64 13.56 -0.30
C ALA A 252 6.70 13.00 -1.39
N CYS A 253 6.56 13.72 -2.49
CA CYS A 253 5.84 13.22 -3.66
C CYS A 253 6.70 12.17 -4.37
N TYR A 254 6.15 10.99 -4.57
CA TYR A 254 6.72 9.97 -5.44
C TYR A 254 5.99 10.00 -6.79
N GLY A 255 6.70 9.90 -7.90
CA GLY A 255 6.09 9.89 -9.22
C GLY A 255 6.99 9.21 -10.24
N ALA A 256 6.42 8.80 -11.37
CA ALA A 256 7.17 8.18 -12.46
C ALA A 256 8.30 9.08 -13.01
N GLU A 257 8.15 10.41 -12.87
CA GLU A 257 9.14 11.41 -13.29
C GLU A 257 10.04 11.93 -12.16
N VAL A 258 9.84 11.54 -10.89
CA VAL A 258 10.59 12.08 -9.71
C VAL A 258 12.06 11.64 -9.70
N ALA A 259 12.45 10.65 -10.49
CA ALA A 259 13.86 10.40 -10.78
C ALA A 259 14.58 11.60 -11.45
N LEU A 260 13.84 12.60 -11.96
CA LEU A 260 14.37 13.79 -12.62
C LEU A 260 14.39 15.06 -11.74
N CYS A 261 13.74 15.07 -10.57
CA CYS A 261 13.65 16.27 -9.70
C CYS A 261 14.74 16.36 -8.62
N ARG A 262 15.71 15.44 -8.56
CA ARG A 262 16.91 15.60 -7.74
C ARG A 262 18.02 16.28 -8.54
N LYS A 263 17.86 17.61 -8.75
CA LYS A 263 18.99 18.52 -9.06
C LYS A 263 19.03 19.65 -8.07
#